data_6ced9d00a6995307549af89b0163f914
#
_entry.id   6ced9d00a6995307549af89b0163f914
#
_cell.length_a   1.000
_cell.length_b   1.000
_cell.length_c   1.000
_cell.angle_alpha   90.00
_cell.angle_beta   90.00
_cell.angle_gamma   90.00
#
_symmetry.space_group_name_H-M   'P 1'
#
loop_
_entity.id
_entity.type
_entity.pdbx_description
1 polymer ?
#
loop_
_entity_poly.entity_id
_entity_poly.type
_entity_poly.pdbx_seq_one_letter_code
_entity_poly.pdbx_strand_id
1 'polypeptide(L)' 'MNAREHVNATVVVRFIGGPADGLVFEVLEGRLPEFIGIGFPVSPYVSEAVFGNVRVFRYVAIN' A
#
# COMPACT_ATOMS: atom_id res chain seq x y z
N MET A 1 -6.35 21.15 -18.53
CA MET A 1 -6.23 19.97 -17.75
C MET A 1 -5.75 18.80 -18.60
N ASN A 2 -4.92 18.00 -18.10
CA ASN A 2 -4.42 16.92 -18.89
C ASN A 2 -4.41 15.64 -18.08
N ALA A 3 -4.26 14.54 -18.79
CA ALA A 3 -4.36 13.22 -18.19
C ALA A 3 -3.27 12.95 -17.16
N ARG A 4 -2.21 13.73 -17.21
CA ARG A 4 -1.13 13.50 -16.26
C ARG A 4 -1.52 13.74 -14.82
N GLU A 5 -2.53 14.56 -14.61
CA GLU A 5 -2.98 14.81 -13.25
C GLU A 5 -3.55 13.54 -12.63
N HIS A 6 -4.16 12.69 -13.43
CA HIS A 6 -4.66 11.42 -12.93
C HIS A 6 -3.51 10.46 -12.65
N VAL A 7 -2.50 10.49 -13.50
CA VAL A 7 -1.35 9.60 -13.33
C VAL A 7 -0.60 9.94 -12.07
N ASN A 8 -0.62 11.23 -11.70
CA ASN A 8 0.13 11.69 -10.55
C ASN A 8 -0.69 11.74 -9.27
N ALA A 9 -1.90 11.20 -9.31
CA ALA A 9 -2.72 11.16 -8.10
C ALA A 9 -2.04 10.29 -7.06
N THR A 10 -2.08 10.72 -5.82
CA THR A 10 -1.51 9.94 -4.72
C THR A 10 -2.61 9.27 -3.94
N VAL A 11 -2.24 8.15 -3.33
CA VAL A 11 -3.12 7.44 -2.41
C VAL A 11 -2.37 7.24 -1.11
N VAL A 12 -3.11 7.10 -0.04
CA VAL A 12 -2.56 6.82 1.27
C VAL A 12 -2.54 5.31 1.43
N VAL A 13 -1.39 4.77 1.78
CA VAL A 13 -1.23 3.34 2.03
C VAL A 13 -1.14 3.13 3.53
N ARG A 14 -1.97 2.26 4.05
CA ARG A 14 -2.00 1.95 5.46
C ARG A 14 -1.75 0.47 5.64
N PHE A 15 -0.86 0.13 6.56
CA PHE A 15 -0.47 -1.25 6.80
C PHE A 15 -1.09 -1.75 8.10
N ILE A 16 -1.64 -2.95 8.06
CA ILE A 16 -2.30 -3.56 9.19
C ILE A 16 -1.65 -4.89 9.51
N GLY A 17 -1.29 -5.07 10.74
CA GLY A 17 -0.67 -6.30 11.22
C GLY A 17 0.80 -6.37 10.89
N GLY A 18 1.48 -7.31 11.51
CA GLY A 18 2.88 -7.56 11.25
C GLY A 18 3.78 -6.42 11.68
N PRO A 19 5.03 -6.45 11.19
CA PRO A 19 6.04 -5.48 11.64
C PRO A 19 5.75 -4.04 11.25
N ALA A 20 4.98 -3.82 10.18
CA ALA A 20 4.69 -2.46 9.72
C ALA A 20 3.31 -1.98 10.16
N ASP A 21 2.70 -2.65 11.11
CA ASP A 21 1.36 -2.28 11.57
C ASP A 21 1.32 -0.82 11.96
N GLY A 22 0.33 -0.10 11.44
CA GLY A 22 0.15 1.31 11.75
C GLY A 22 0.93 2.25 10.87
N LEU A 23 1.80 1.74 10.02
CA LEU A 23 2.59 2.58 9.14
C LEU A 23 1.68 3.14 8.05
N VAL A 24 1.89 4.40 7.70
CA VAL A 24 1.08 5.08 6.69
C VAL A 24 2.00 5.92 5.82
N PHE A 25 1.84 5.80 4.50
CA PHE A 25 2.53 6.73 3.60
C PHE A 25 1.71 7.02 2.37
N GLU A 26 2.15 8.05 1.63
CA GLU A 26 1.54 8.40 0.35
C GLU A 26 2.40 7.88 -0.76
N VAL A 27 1.77 7.32 -1.78
CA VAL A 27 2.46 6.86 -2.97
C VAL A 27 1.64 7.26 -4.18
N LEU A 28 2.29 7.26 -5.34
CA LEU A 28 1.58 7.50 -6.59
C LEU A 28 0.75 6.27 -6.91
N GLU A 29 -0.49 6.50 -7.24
CA GLU A 29 -1.44 5.42 -7.47
C GLU A 29 -0.96 4.49 -8.57
N GLY A 30 -0.40 5.04 -9.63
CA GLY A 30 0.03 4.23 -10.76
C GLY A 30 1.21 3.32 -10.46
N ARG A 31 1.85 3.50 -9.31
CA ARG A 31 3.00 2.68 -8.95
C ARG A 31 2.72 1.71 -7.83
N LEU A 32 1.49 1.64 -7.39
CA LEU A 32 1.16 0.82 -6.24
C LEU A 32 0.88 -0.60 -6.69
N PRO A 33 1.68 -1.58 -6.25
CA PRO A 33 1.41 -2.98 -6.56
C PRO A 33 0.34 -3.53 -5.62
N GLU A 34 -0.07 -4.74 -5.85
CA GLU A 34 -1.01 -5.41 -4.97
C GLU A 34 -0.34 -6.18 -3.85
N PHE A 35 0.98 -6.23 -3.91
CA PHE A 35 1.77 -6.98 -2.94
C PHE A 35 2.98 -6.15 -2.61
N ILE A 36 3.25 -5.94 -1.34
CA ILE A 36 4.39 -5.14 -0.90
C ILE A 36 5.16 -5.94 0.12
N GLY A 37 6.46 -6.02 -0.08
CA GLY A 37 7.34 -6.64 0.90
C GLY A 37 8.05 -5.57 1.69
N ILE A 38 8.11 -5.73 3.00
CA ILE A 38 8.70 -4.73 3.88
C ILE A 38 9.74 -5.39 4.76
N GLY A 39 10.89 -4.76 4.82
CA GLY A 39 11.92 -5.15 5.76
C GLY A 39 12.78 -6.30 5.28
N PHE A 40 13.62 -6.77 6.18
CA PHE A 40 14.52 -7.86 5.90
C PHE A 40 14.71 -8.65 7.21
N PRO A 41 14.26 -9.91 7.27
CA PRO A 41 13.56 -10.63 6.19
C PRO A 41 12.26 -9.97 5.81
N VAL A 42 11.83 -10.23 4.58
CA VAL A 42 10.68 -9.56 4.02
C VAL A 42 9.40 -9.99 4.70
N SER A 43 8.61 -9.00 5.08
CA SER A 43 7.28 -9.25 5.61
C SER A 43 6.28 -8.93 4.51
N PRO A 44 5.50 -9.91 4.06
CA PRO A 44 4.61 -9.69 2.92
C PRO A 44 3.29 -9.06 3.34
N TYR A 45 2.84 -8.11 2.52
CA TYR A 45 1.56 -7.43 2.72
C TYR A 45 0.81 -7.48 1.41
N VAL A 46 -0.49 -7.74 1.47
CA VAL A 46 -1.32 -7.78 0.28
C VAL A 46 -2.43 -6.75 0.38
N SER A 47 -2.83 -6.24 -0.77
CA SER A 47 -3.91 -5.28 -0.84
C SER A 47 -5.20 -5.96 -0.39
N GLU A 48 -5.84 -5.40 0.62
CA GLU A 48 -7.05 -5.98 1.18
C GLU A 48 -8.27 -5.15 0.86
N ALA A 49 -8.16 -3.83 0.94
CA ALA A 49 -9.33 -2.99 0.82
C ALA A 49 -8.95 -1.63 0.26
N VAL A 50 -9.94 -0.97 -0.35
CA VAL A 50 -9.79 0.36 -0.88
C VAL A 50 -10.92 1.20 -0.33
N PHE A 51 -10.59 2.32 0.31
CA PHE A 51 -11.58 3.24 0.84
C PHE A 51 -11.25 4.63 0.31
N GLY A 52 -11.91 5.04 -0.75
CA GLY A 52 -11.60 6.31 -1.38
C GLY A 52 -10.17 6.32 -1.86
N ASN A 53 -9.35 7.21 -1.32
CA ASN A 53 -7.94 7.27 -1.68
C ASN A 53 -7.05 6.55 -0.67
N VAL A 54 -7.61 5.67 0.15
CA VAL A 54 -6.84 4.91 1.13
C VAL A 54 -6.80 3.47 0.69
N ARG A 55 -5.60 2.91 0.61
CA ARG A 55 -5.39 1.51 0.30
C ARG A 55 -4.89 0.82 1.54
N VAL A 56 -5.55 -0.24 1.94
CA VAL A 56 -5.19 -0.96 3.15
C VAL A 56 -4.49 -2.25 2.74
N PHE A 57 -3.29 -2.45 3.29
CA PHE A 57 -2.50 -3.65 3.04
C PHE A 57 -2.40 -4.44 4.34
N ARG A 58 -2.70 -5.70 4.26
CA ARG A 58 -2.70 -6.57 5.43
C ARG A 58 -1.53 -7.53 5.39
N TYR A 59 -0.93 -7.73 6.53
CA TYR A 59 0.18 -8.68 6.68
C TYR A 59 -0.32 -10.10 6.45
N VAL A 60 0.43 -10.85 5.69
CA VAL A 60 0.12 -12.26 5.43
C VAL A 60 1.23 -13.09 6.05
N ALA A 61 0.91 -13.75 7.14
CA ALA A 61 1.90 -14.61 7.78
C ALA A 61 2.10 -15.84 6.92
N ILE A 62 3.36 -16.19 6.73
CA ILE A 62 3.72 -17.37 5.96
C ILE A 62 4.39 -18.33 6.92
N ASN A 63 3.86 -19.51 7.04
CA ASN A 63 4.43 -20.54 7.89
C ASN A 63 4.96 -21.67 7.09
#